data_9be465f001991a4787cdc3d7db9f1472
#
_entry.id   9be465f001991a4787cdc3d7db9f1472
#
_cell.length_a   1.000
_cell.length_b   1.000
_cell.length_c   1.000
_cell.angle_alpha   90.00
_cell.angle_beta   90.00
_cell.angle_gamma   90.00
#
_symmetry.space_group_name_H-M   'P 1'
#
loop_
_entity.id
_entity.type
_entity.pdbx_description
1 polymer ?
#
loop_
_entity_poly.entity_id
_entity_poly.type
_entity_poly.pdbx_seq_one_letter_code
_entity_poly.pdbx_strand_id
1 'polypeptide(L)'
;MLLFPALLRAQGEPAASDAPETPQNAGAGEWRGKGAIAIREVPVWGRRPMKSIGVEETKLDSAILKENIALSMADALTFNTPVFVKQYGRATLSTVSFRGTGPSHTQVTWNGMRINNPMLGMTDFSMIPSYFIDDASLLHGTSSVSETGGGLGGLVKLSTAPAAADGFGLQYIQGIGMFRTFDEFLRLTWGDERWQVSTRTVYQSSANDYKYRNRDKKENIYDDEMNIVGSYYPTERNKSGAFDDVHVLQEVYYNTGKGDRFGLNAWYINSNRELPLLTTDYADDTQFE
;
A
#
# COMPACT_ATOMS: atom_id res chain seq x y z
N MET A 1 1.99 -18.21 -7.66
CA MET A 1 0.93 -17.71 -8.53
C MET A 1 -0.40 -17.96 -7.84
N LEU A 2 -0.99 -16.93 -7.27
CA LEU A 2 -2.30 -17.03 -6.59
C LEU A 2 -3.38 -16.50 -7.55
N LEU A 3 -4.15 -17.40 -8.12
CA LEU A 3 -5.35 -17.10 -8.90
C LEU A 3 -6.57 -17.22 -7.96
N PHE A 4 -7.26 -16.09 -7.69
CA PHE A 4 -8.49 -16.10 -6.91
C PHE A 4 -9.62 -15.51 -7.74
N PRO A 5 -10.70 -16.25 -8.00
CA PRO A 5 -11.94 -15.66 -8.49
C PRO A 5 -12.68 -15.04 -7.30
N ALA A 6 -12.81 -13.71 -7.27
CA ALA A 6 -13.66 -13.03 -6.33
C ALA A 6 -15.01 -12.74 -6.96
N LEU A 7 -16.07 -13.40 -6.47
CA LEU A 7 -17.44 -13.08 -6.80
C LEU A 7 -17.89 -11.94 -5.88
N LEU A 8 -17.80 -10.70 -6.35
CA LEU A 8 -18.39 -9.55 -5.67
C LEU A 8 -19.85 -9.45 -6.09
N ARG A 9 -20.75 -9.90 -5.23
CA ARG A 9 -22.19 -9.68 -5.39
C ARG A 9 -22.53 -8.32 -4.80
N ALA A 10 -22.92 -7.37 -5.63
CA ALA A 10 -23.53 -6.15 -5.15
C ALA A 10 -24.84 -6.52 -4.45
N GLN A 11 -24.95 -6.24 -3.16
CA GLN A 11 -26.23 -6.34 -2.46
C GLN A 11 -27.12 -5.23 -2.98
N GLY A 12 -28.22 -5.63 -3.63
CA GLY A 12 -29.24 -4.72 -4.10
C GLY A 12 -29.78 -3.88 -2.96
N GLU A 13 -29.92 -2.59 -3.21
CA GLU A 13 -30.59 -1.67 -2.29
C GLU A 13 -32.00 -2.16 -1.97
N PRO A 14 -32.43 -2.15 -0.70
CA PRO A 14 -33.84 -2.33 -0.39
C PRO A 14 -34.64 -1.17 -0.97
N ALA A 15 -35.74 -1.49 -1.63
CA ALA A 15 -36.66 -0.56 -2.24
C ALA A 15 -37.03 0.56 -1.24
N ALA A 16 -36.86 1.79 -1.67
CA ALA A 16 -37.26 2.98 -0.94
C ALA A 16 -38.79 3.06 -0.85
N SER A 17 -39.34 2.82 0.31
CA SER A 17 -40.65 3.31 0.70
C SER A 17 -40.44 4.47 1.68
N ASP A 18 -41.14 5.56 1.44
CA ASP A 18 -41.23 6.82 2.18
C ASP A 18 -40.16 7.88 1.86
N ALA A 19 -40.41 8.56 0.75
CA ALA A 19 -39.89 9.89 0.52
C ALA A 19 -40.71 10.91 1.34
N PRO A 20 -40.10 11.77 2.17
CA PRO A 20 -40.80 12.94 2.71
C PRO A 20 -40.99 13.98 1.60
N GLU A 21 -42.20 14.52 1.55
CA GLU A 21 -42.63 15.52 0.59
C GLU A 21 -41.70 16.72 0.53
N THR A 22 -41.44 17.18 -0.67
CA THR A 22 -40.67 18.36 -1.00
C THR A 22 -41.33 19.62 -0.48
N PRO A 23 -40.64 20.51 0.27
CA PRO A 23 -41.17 21.84 0.52
C PRO A 23 -41.11 22.67 -0.78
N GLN A 24 -42.27 23.12 -1.21
CA GLN A 24 -42.45 24.01 -2.33
C GLN A 24 -41.83 25.38 -2.04
N ASN A 25 -40.98 25.79 -2.96
CA ASN A 25 -40.75 27.16 -3.44
C ASN A 25 -40.87 28.33 -2.47
N ALA A 26 -39.75 28.93 -2.10
CA ALA A 26 -39.64 30.33 -1.81
C ALA A 26 -38.71 30.99 -2.84
N GLY A 27 -39.22 31.97 -3.54
CA GLY A 27 -38.75 32.62 -4.73
C GLY A 27 -37.27 32.97 -4.81
N ALA A 28 -36.65 32.46 -5.86
CA ALA A 28 -35.34 32.90 -6.34
C ALA A 28 -35.54 33.97 -7.41
N GLY A 29 -35.12 35.19 -7.11
CA GLY A 29 -35.07 36.30 -8.06
C GLY A 29 -34.22 35.98 -9.28
N GLU A 30 -34.75 36.33 -10.42
CA GLU A 30 -34.18 36.16 -11.77
C GLU A 30 -32.93 37.02 -11.94
N TRP A 31 -31.75 36.41 -11.85
CA TRP A 31 -30.50 37.01 -12.33
C TRP A 31 -30.22 36.48 -13.74
N ARG A 32 -30.71 37.19 -14.75
CA ARG A 32 -30.34 36.95 -16.16
C ARG A 32 -29.01 37.62 -16.48
N GLY A 33 -27.89 36.98 -16.12
CA GLY A 33 -26.57 37.29 -16.69
C GLY A 33 -26.30 36.41 -17.91
N LYS A 34 -26.01 37.00 -19.06
CA LYS A 34 -25.54 36.28 -20.23
C LYS A 34 -24.25 35.55 -19.89
N GLY A 35 -24.29 34.22 -19.88
CA GLY A 35 -23.11 33.37 -19.67
C GLY A 35 -23.09 32.54 -18.40
N ALA A 36 -24.16 32.48 -17.61
CA ALA A 36 -24.23 31.58 -16.46
C ALA A 36 -24.35 30.11 -16.92
N ILE A 37 -23.33 29.33 -16.68
CA ILE A 37 -23.38 27.88 -16.83
C ILE A 37 -24.17 27.35 -15.63
N ALA A 38 -25.36 26.81 -15.86
CA ALA A 38 -26.13 26.11 -14.84
C ALA A 38 -25.40 24.81 -14.46
N ILE A 39 -24.70 24.83 -13.34
CA ILE A 39 -24.14 23.61 -12.75
C ILE A 39 -25.31 22.86 -12.12
N ARG A 40 -25.57 21.65 -12.63
CA ARG A 40 -26.57 20.75 -12.05
C ARG A 40 -26.14 20.41 -10.63
N GLU A 41 -26.94 20.79 -9.65
CA GLU A 41 -26.72 20.36 -8.28
C GLU A 41 -26.79 18.83 -8.22
N VAL A 42 -25.68 18.20 -7.82
CA VAL A 42 -25.67 16.78 -7.50
C VAL A 42 -25.86 16.67 -5.98
N PRO A 43 -27.06 16.29 -5.50
CA PRO A 43 -27.27 16.10 -4.07
C PRO A 43 -26.44 14.89 -3.61
N VAL A 44 -25.39 15.14 -2.84
CA VAL A 44 -24.60 14.10 -2.20
C VAL A 44 -25.31 13.69 -0.91
N TRP A 45 -26.11 12.64 -0.95
CA TRP A 45 -26.73 12.06 0.23
C TRP A 45 -25.74 11.18 0.96
N GLY A 46 -24.91 11.79 1.80
CA GLY A 46 -23.96 11.06 2.66
C GLY A 46 -24.68 10.49 3.90
N ARG A 47 -25.40 9.40 3.79
CA ARG A 47 -25.74 8.61 4.99
C ARG A 47 -24.51 7.76 5.33
N ARG A 48 -23.88 8.03 6.48
CA ARG A 48 -22.93 7.06 7.05
C ARG A 48 -23.67 5.75 7.26
N PRO A 49 -23.22 4.64 6.65
CA PRO A 49 -23.84 3.35 6.93
C PRO A 49 -23.76 3.09 8.43
N MET A 50 -24.82 2.54 9.03
CA MET A 50 -24.89 2.26 10.48
C MET A 50 -23.69 1.41 10.98
N LYS A 51 -23.05 0.65 10.11
CA LYS A 51 -21.83 -0.11 10.39
C LYS A 51 -20.62 0.77 10.75
N SER A 52 -20.63 2.07 10.45
CA SER A 52 -19.55 3.00 10.77
C SER A 52 -19.75 3.75 12.10
N ILE A 53 -20.87 3.54 12.80
CA ILE A 53 -21.11 4.15 14.09
C ILE A 53 -20.30 3.41 15.15
N GLY A 54 -19.38 4.10 15.83
CA GLY A 54 -18.49 3.52 16.84
C GLY A 54 -17.23 2.86 16.27
N VAL A 55 -17.02 2.91 14.95
CA VAL A 55 -15.81 2.43 14.30
C VAL A 55 -14.79 3.55 14.20
N GLU A 56 -13.62 3.37 14.80
CA GLU A 56 -12.48 4.26 14.61
C GLU A 56 -11.74 3.83 13.33
N GLU A 57 -11.90 4.61 12.27
CA GLU A 57 -11.27 4.39 10.98
C GLU A 57 -10.35 5.56 10.62
N THR A 58 -9.10 5.27 10.29
CA THR A 58 -8.16 6.22 9.71
C THR A 58 -7.98 5.90 8.24
N LYS A 59 -8.35 6.83 7.35
CA LYS A 59 -8.14 6.69 5.90
C LYS A 59 -6.87 7.39 5.48
N LEU A 60 -6.09 6.76 4.62
CA LEU A 60 -4.99 7.41 3.91
C LEU A 60 -5.55 8.07 2.65
N ASP A 61 -5.13 9.30 2.40
CA ASP A 61 -5.43 9.96 1.14
C ASP A 61 -4.73 9.22 -0.01
N SER A 62 -5.46 9.02 -1.10
CA SER A 62 -4.91 8.41 -2.32
C SER A 62 -3.73 9.18 -2.90
N ALA A 63 -3.65 10.49 -2.67
CA ALA A 63 -2.51 11.32 -3.05
C ALA A 63 -1.22 10.88 -2.34
N ILE A 64 -1.31 10.54 -1.04
CA ILE A 64 -0.18 10.05 -0.24
C ILE A 64 0.37 8.74 -0.82
N LEU A 65 -0.51 7.83 -1.22
CA LEU A 65 -0.12 6.53 -1.79
C LEU A 65 0.65 6.69 -3.11
N LYS A 66 0.43 7.81 -3.81
CA LYS A 66 1.01 8.11 -5.13
C LYS A 66 2.01 9.28 -5.10
N GLU A 67 2.46 9.67 -3.91
CA GLU A 67 3.40 10.79 -3.75
C GLU A 67 4.80 10.43 -4.27
N ASN A 68 5.26 9.22 -3.98
CA ASN A 68 6.60 8.78 -4.35
C ASN A 68 6.61 7.30 -4.73
N ILE A 69 7.08 6.99 -5.93
CA ILE A 69 7.18 5.62 -6.45
C ILE A 69 8.10 4.71 -5.62
N ALA A 70 9.10 5.29 -4.96
CA ALA A 70 10.05 4.54 -4.14
C ALA A 70 9.46 4.07 -2.80
N LEU A 71 8.27 4.55 -2.42
CA LEU A 71 7.65 4.22 -1.15
C LEU A 71 6.93 2.87 -1.21
N SER A 72 7.19 2.06 -0.19
CA SER A 72 6.37 0.89 0.14
C SER A 72 5.14 1.31 0.95
N MET A 73 4.20 0.39 1.13
CA MET A 73 3.07 0.63 2.03
C MET A 73 3.54 0.82 3.49
N ALA A 74 4.66 0.20 3.89
CA ALA A 74 5.26 0.42 5.21
C ALA A 74 5.63 1.89 5.42
N ASP A 75 6.26 2.52 4.42
CA ASP A 75 6.65 3.93 4.48
C ASP A 75 5.43 4.85 4.51
N ALA A 76 4.44 4.58 3.65
CA ALA A 76 3.20 5.34 3.62
C ALA A 76 2.48 5.32 4.98
N LEU A 77 2.44 4.17 5.65
CA LEU A 77 1.86 4.03 6.98
C LEU A 77 2.69 4.73 8.06
N THR A 78 4.02 4.63 7.99
CA THR A 78 4.94 5.24 8.97
C THR A 78 4.79 6.76 9.02
N PHE A 79 4.71 7.40 7.85
CA PHE A 79 4.69 8.86 7.78
C PHE A 79 3.30 9.47 8.01
N ASN A 80 2.23 8.71 7.78
CA ASN A 80 0.89 9.28 7.71
C ASN A 80 -0.10 8.68 8.71
N THR A 81 0.33 7.76 9.57
CA THR A 81 -0.57 7.12 10.54
C THR A 81 0.07 6.96 11.91
N PRO A 82 -0.72 6.85 12.99
CA PRO A 82 -0.21 6.64 14.34
C PRO A 82 0.16 5.18 14.65
N VAL A 83 0.14 4.28 13.67
CA VAL A 83 0.51 2.87 13.91
C VAL A 83 2.01 2.71 14.01
N PHE A 84 2.44 1.75 14.80
CA PHE A 84 3.85 1.42 14.90
C PHE A 84 4.26 0.52 13.74
N VAL A 85 5.19 0.99 12.93
CA VAL A 85 5.80 0.21 11.85
C VAL A 85 7.23 -0.13 12.25
N LYS A 86 7.52 -1.42 12.34
CA LYS A 86 8.87 -1.92 12.58
C LYS A 86 9.49 -2.29 11.25
N GLN A 87 10.54 -1.59 10.86
CA GLN A 87 11.29 -1.85 9.62
C GLN A 87 12.79 -1.71 9.86
N TYR A 88 13.58 -2.43 9.10
CA TYR A 88 15.04 -2.48 9.23
C TYR A 88 15.78 -1.84 8.04
N GLY A 89 15.06 -1.09 7.21
CA GLY A 89 15.56 -0.46 6.01
C GLY A 89 14.75 -0.81 4.78
N ARG A 90 15.15 -0.28 3.63
CA ARG A 90 14.45 -0.49 2.37
C ARG A 90 14.54 -1.97 1.97
N ALA A 91 13.44 -2.51 1.46
CA ALA A 91 13.30 -3.92 1.03
C ALA A 91 13.63 -4.97 2.11
N THR A 92 13.56 -4.60 3.38
CA THR A 92 13.63 -5.54 4.49
C THR A 92 12.26 -5.73 5.11
N LEU A 93 12.11 -6.80 5.91
CA LEU A 93 10.85 -7.12 6.58
C LEU A 93 10.28 -5.88 7.30
N SER A 94 9.07 -5.51 6.94
CA SER A 94 8.36 -4.39 7.54
C SER A 94 7.01 -4.83 8.06
N THR A 95 6.80 -4.69 9.38
CA THR A 95 5.60 -5.16 10.06
C THR A 95 4.87 -4.03 10.76
N VAL A 96 3.55 -4.12 10.82
CA VAL A 96 2.67 -3.13 11.43
C VAL A 96 2.04 -3.67 12.70
N SER A 97 2.02 -2.85 13.74
CA SER A 97 1.41 -3.15 15.02
C SER A 97 0.54 -2.01 15.52
N PHE A 98 -0.65 -2.34 16.01
CA PHE A 98 -1.58 -1.38 16.59
C PHE A 98 -1.46 -1.39 18.12
N ARG A 99 -1.37 -0.21 18.74
CA ARG A 99 -1.51 -0.01 20.19
C ARG A 99 -0.72 -1.01 21.05
N GLY A 100 0.51 -1.35 20.63
CA GLY A 100 1.39 -2.26 21.39
C GLY A 100 1.08 -3.76 21.23
N THR A 101 0.19 -4.14 20.32
CA THR A 101 -0.01 -5.55 19.97
C THR A 101 1.11 -6.06 19.06
N GLY A 102 1.26 -7.38 18.96
CA GLY A 102 2.22 -7.98 18.03
C GLY A 102 1.75 -7.89 16.55
N PRO A 103 2.68 -8.00 15.57
CA PRO A 103 2.34 -7.95 14.15
C PRO A 103 1.36 -9.03 13.68
N SER A 104 1.37 -10.20 14.31
CA SER A 104 0.43 -11.30 14.03
C SER A 104 -1.01 -10.99 14.47
N HIS A 105 -1.20 -9.98 15.30
CA HIS A 105 -2.52 -9.50 15.72
C HIS A 105 -3.09 -8.43 14.79
N THR A 106 -2.30 -8.00 13.80
CA THR A 106 -2.72 -7.07 12.76
C THR A 106 -3.20 -7.85 11.55
N GLN A 107 -4.47 -7.73 11.24
CA GLN A 107 -5.03 -8.31 10.03
C GLN A 107 -4.82 -7.39 8.85
N VAL A 108 -4.57 -7.96 7.68
CA VAL A 108 -4.43 -7.21 6.43
C VAL A 108 -5.32 -7.83 5.38
N THR A 109 -6.13 -7.01 4.74
CA THR A 109 -6.99 -7.44 3.64
C THR A 109 -6.69 -6.64 2.36
N TRP A 110 -6.73 -7.34 1.23
CA TRP A 110 -6.71 -6.73 -0.10
C TRP A 110 -7.99 -7.10 -0.83
N ASN A 111 -8.76 -6.09 -1.22
CA ASN A 111 -10.09 -6.26 -1.83
C ASN A 111 -11.00 -7.22 -1.02
N GLY A 112 -10.95 -7.13 0.32
CA GLY A 112 -11.71 -7.99 1.22
C GLY A 112 -11.14 -9.39 1.48
N MET A 113 -10.06 -9.77 0.81
CA MET A 113 -9.37 -11.05 1.03
C MET A 113 -8.20 -10.87 1.99
N ARG A 114 -8.08 -11.75 2.96
CA ARG A 114 -6.96 -11.75 3.91
C ARG A 114 -5.66 -12.15 3.20
N ILE A 115 -4.61 -11.34 3.35
CA ILE A 115 -3.29 -11.57 2.75
C ILE A 115 -2.17 -11.83 3.77
N ASN A 116 -2.50 -11.99 5.05
CA ASN A 116 -1.52 -12.40 6.04
C ASN A 116 -0.91 -13.76 5.66
N ASN A 117 0.41 -13.90 5.83
CA ASN A 117 1.08 -15.19 5.67
C ASN A 117 0.47 -16.21 6.63
N PRO A 118 -0.03 -17.35 6.15
CA PRO A 118 -0.73 -18.32 7.00
C PRO A 118 0.15 -18.98 8.07
N MET A 119 1.47 -19.05 7.86
CA MET A 119 2.40 -19.63 8.84
C MET A 119 2.85 -18.59 9.88
N LEU A 120 3.16 -17.37 9.45
CA LEU A 120 3.68 -16.32 10.33
C LEU A 120 2.58 -15.47 10.96
N GLY A 121 1.37 -15.51 10.41
CA GLY A 121 0.23 -14.71 10.86
C GLY A 121 0.34 -13.21 10.54
N MET A 122 1.45 -12.76 9.98
CA MET A 122 1.74 -11.35 9.69
C MET A 122 1.91 -11.10 8.19
N THR A 123 1.92 -9.83 7.81
CA THR A 123 2.17 -9.38 6.43
C THR A 123 3.44 -8.54 6.40
N ASP A 124 4.27 -8.77 5.38
CA ASP A 124 5.40 -7.89 5.08
C ASP A 124 4.93 -6.72 4.21
N PHE A 125 4.87 -5.54 4.80
CA PHE A 125 4.43 -4.32 4.14
C PHE A 125 5.49 -3.73 3.20
N SER A 126 6.74 -4.18 3.27
CA SER A 126 7.77 -3.81 2.30
C SER A 126 7.53 -4.44 0.92
N MET A 127 6.76 -5.54 0.90
CA MET A 127 6.38 -6.25 -0.33
C MET A 127 5.14 -5.66 -1.02
N ILE A 128 4.58 -4.58 -0.49
CA ILE A 128 3.38 -3.95 -1.03
C ILE A 128 3.77 -2.57 -1.57
N PRO A 129 3.91 -2.41 -2.90
CA PRO A 129 4.16 -1.09 -3.48
C PRO A 129 2.96 -0.17 -3.24
N SER A 130 3.20 1.04 -2.74
CA SER A 130 2.12 2.00 -2.47
C SER A 130 1.31 2.35 -3.73
N TYR A 131 1.97 2.40 -4.88
CA TYR A 131 1.36 2.67 -6.19
C TYR A 131 0.37 1.61 -6.67
N PHE A 132 0.41 0.39 -6.12
CA PHE A 132 -0.59 -0.63 -6.44
C PHE A 132 -1.93 -0.37 -5.77
N ILE A 133 -1.92 0.34 -4.66
CA ILE A 133 -3.09 0.55 -3.82
C ILE A 133 -3.75 1.88 -4.19
N ASP A 134 -5.06 1.87 -4.37
CA ASP A 134 -5.84 3.08 -4.68
C ASP A 134 -6.51 3.66 -3.42
N ASP A 135 -6.83 2.82 -2.44
CA ASP A 135 -7.41 3.24 -1.15
C ASP A 135 -6.87 2.36 -0.02
N ALA A 136 -6.50 2.99 1.07
CA ALA A 136 -6.02 2.30 2.26
C ALA A 136 -6.71 2.89 3.50
N SER A 137 -7.24 2.01 4.35
CA SER A 137 -7.83 2.42 5.62
C SER A 137 -7.43 1.49 6.75
N LEU A 138 -7.38 2.05 7.94
CA LEU A 138 -7.01 1.39 9.18
C LEU A 138 -8.21 1.39 10.12
N LEU A 139 -8.64 0.20 10.52
CA LEU A 139 -9.69 0.00 11.52
C LEU A 139 -9.03 -0.38 12.84
N HIS A 140 -9.26 0.42 13.87
CA HIS A 140 -8.60 0.27 15.15
C HIS A 140 -9.36 -0.65 16.10
N GLY A 141 -8.64 -1.58 16.73
CA GLY A 141 -9.15 -2.42 17.81
C GLY A 141 -10.38 -3.24 17.41
N THR A 142 -11.43 -3.19 18.23
CA THR A 142 -12.68 -3.94 18.02
C THR A 142 -13.44 -3.56 16.77
N SER A 143 -13.14 -2.41 16.18
CA SER A 143 -13.72 -1.98 14.89
C SER A 143 -13.42 -2.95 13.75
N SER A 144 -12.34 -3.72 13.87
CA SER A 144 -11.95 -4.74 12.91
C SER A 144 -12.83 -5.98 12.91
N VAL A 145 -13.60 -6.22 13.98
CA VAL A 145 -14.48 -7.40 14.13
C VAL A 145 -15.65 -7.40 13.12
N SER A 146 -16.06 -6.22 12.66
CA SER A 146 -17.12 -6.10 11.64
C SER A 146 -16.72 -6.62 10.26
N GLU A 147 -15.42 -6.80 10.06
CA GLU A 147 -14.83 -7.31 8.82
C GLU A 147 -14.25 -8.71 9.08
N THR A 148 -14.24 -9.58 8.18
CA THR A 148 -13.64 -10.93 8.10
C THR A 148 -12.92 -11.49 9.34
N GLY A 149 -13.57 -11.56 10.50
CA GLY A 149 -13.05 -12.26 11.68
C GLY A 149 -12.08 -11.49 12.59
N GLY A 150 -11.84 -10.24 12.30
CA GLY A 150 -11.16 -9.26 13.16
C GLY A 150 -9.73 -9.57 13.60
N GLY A 151 -8.87 -8.59 13.54
CA GLY A 151 -7.57 -8.62 14.21
C GLY A 151 -7.71 -8.07 15.65
N LEU A 152 -7.07 -8.69 16.61
CA LEU A 152 -7.08 -8.21 18.00
C LEU A 152 -6.49 -6.80 18.11
N GLY A 153 -5.46 -6.49 17.31
CA GLY A 153 -4.84 -5.18 17.27
C GLY A 153 -5.58 -4.19 16.36
N GLY A 154 -5.96 -4.64 15.19
CA GLY A 154 -6.60 -3.83 14.17
C GLY A 154 -6.57 -4.49 12.80
N LEU A 155 -7.11 -3.78 11.82
CA LEU A 155 -7.18 -4.23 10.43
C LEU A 155 -6.65 -3.13 9.50
N VAL A 156 -5.78 -3.50 8.59
CA VAL A 156 -5.38 -2.68 7.44
C VAL A 156 -6.16 -3.16 6.22
N LYS A 157 -7.01 -2.30 5.68
CA LYS A 157 -7.77 -2.57 4.46
C LYS A 157 -7.05 -1.89 3.30
N LEU A 158 -6.70 -2.68 2.31
CA LEU A 158 -6.12 -2.21 1.06
C LEU A 158 -7.09 -2.54 -0.05
N SER A 159 -7.33 -1.59 -0.92
CA SER A 159 -8.18 -1.82 -2.08
C SER A 159 -7.59 -1.23 -3.35
N THR A 160 -7.89 -1.91 -4.44
CA THR A 160 -7.61 -1.45 -5.79
C THR A 160 -8.93 -1.16 -6.47
N ALA A 161 -9.02 0.00 -7.11
CA ALA A 161 -10.20 0.40 -7.85
C ALA A 161 -9.99 0.11 -9.33
N PRO A 162 -11.01 -0.40 -10.02
CA PRO A 162 -10.98 -0.46 -11.46
C PRO A 162 -10.82 0.97 -12.02
N ALA A 163 -10.08 1.08 -13.09
CA ALA A 163 -9.99 2.36 -13.79
C ALA A 163 -11.37 2.69 -14.37
N ALA A 164 -11.96 3.77 -13.90
CA ALA A 164 -13.16 4.33 -14.49
C ALA A 164 -12.78 5.09 -15.79
N ALA A 165 -12.27 4.38 -16.79
CA ALA A 165 -11.85 4.99 -18.03
C ALA A 165 -12.62 4.37 -19.18
N ASP A 166 -13.35 5.19 -19.93
CA ASP A 166 -13.78 4.85 -21.27
C ASP A 166 -12.57 4.98 -22.19
N GLY A 167 -12.17 3.87 -22.81
CA GLY A 167 -11.04 3.83 -23.74
C GLY A 167 -9.73 3.36 -23.11
N PHE A 168 -8.63 3.71 -23.75
CA PHE A 168 -7.28 3.30 -23.36
C PHE A 168 -6.57 4.37 -22.55
N GLY A 169 -5.95 3.97 -21.44
CA GLY A 169 -5.11 4.82 -20.62
C GLY A 169 -3.73 4.19 -20.40
N LEU A 170 -2.70 5.03 -20.37
CA LEU A 170 -1.33 4.65 -20.06
C LEU A 170 -0.74 5.63 -19.04
N GLN A 171 -0.14 5.10 -17.98
CA GLN A 171 0.63 5.86 -17.02
C GLN A 171 1.99 5.17 -16.84
N TYR A 172 3.07 5.93 -17.01
CA TYR A 172 4.42 5.46 -16.76
C TYR A 172 5.15 6.45 -15.85
N ILE A 173 5.83 5.93 -14.84
CA ILE A 173 6.61 6.72 -13.90
C ILE A 173 7.94 6.01 -13.69
N GLN A 174 9.02 6.79 -13.69
CA GLN A 174 10.37 6.31 -13.43
C GLN A 174 11.01 7.12 -12.31
N GLY A 175 11.60 6.42 -11.36
CA GLY A 175 12.45 6.97 -10.31
C GLY A 175 13.87 6.46 -10.45
N ILE A 176 14.85 7.36 -10.27
CA ILE A 176 16.28 7.02 -10.24
C ILE A 176 16.86 7.59 -8.95
N GLY A 177 17.55 6.76 -8.19
CA GLY A 177 18.11 7.12 -6.90
C GLY A 177 19.57 6.77 -6.74
N MET A 178 20.12 7.13 -5.58
CA MET A 178 21.48 6.76 -5.18
C MET A 178 21.58 5.23 -5.03
N PHE A 179 22.81 4.71 -4.99
CA PHE A 179 23.10 3.28 -4.81
C PHE A 179 22.50 2.39 -5.92
N ARG A 180 22.50 2.89 -7.16
CA ARG A 180 21.95 2.21 -8.33
C ARG A 180 20.48 1.84 -8.14
N THR A 181 19.71 2.76 -7.58
CA THR A 181 18.29 2.54 -7.37
C THR A 181 17.51 2.91 -8.61
N PHE A 182 16.64 1.99 -9.04
CA PHE A 182 15.70 2.16 -10.13
C PHE A 182 14.32 1.73 -9.63
N ASP A 183 13.33 2.61 -9.84
CA ASP A 183 11.93 2.36 -9.50
C ASP A 183 11.10 2.67 -10.73
N GLU A 184 10.36 1.70 -11.25
CA GLU A 184 9.53 1.85 -12.44
C GLU A 184 8.11 1.41 -12.15
N PHE A 185 7.16 2.19 -12.62
CA PHE A 185 5.74 1.88 -12.55
C PHE A 185 5.10 2.06 -13.91
N LEU A 186 4.38 1.06 -14.36
CA LEU A 186 3.55 1.08 -15.55
C LEU A 186 2.13 0.68 -15.20
N ARG A 187 1.17 1.49 -15.62
CA ARG A 187 -0.25 1.15 -15.57
C ARG A 187 -0.85 1.29 -16.96
N LEU A 188 -1.44 0.21 -17.43
CA LEU A 188 -2.24 0.16 -18.63
C LEU A 188 -3.69 -0.04 -18.22
N THR A 189 -4.59 0.75 -18.74
CA THR A 189 -6.02 0.63 -18.48
C THR A 189 -6.78 0.63 -19.79
N TRP A 190 -7.80 -0.18 -19.86
CA TRP A 190 -8.76 -0.17 -20.95
C TRP A 190 -10.16 -0.45 -20.38
N GLY A 191 -11.14 0.27 -20.87
CA GLY A 191 -12.51 0.09 -20.43
C GLY A 191 -13.53 0.49 -21.46
N ASP A 192 -14.70 -0.10 -21.34
CA ASP A 192 -15.94 0.26 -22.00
C ASP A 192 -17.10 0.17 -20.99
N GLU A 193 -18.35 0.27 -21.48
CA GLU A 193 -19.56 0.17 -20.64
C GLU A 193 -19.66 -1.12 -19.83
N ARG A 194 -19.04 -2.21 -20.28
CA ARG A 194 -19.14 -3.55 -19.67
C ARG A 194 -17.83 -4.06 -19.11
N TRP A 195 -16.71 -3.80 -19.79
CA TRP A 195 -15.42 -4.33 -19.44
C TRP A 195 -14.50 -3.25 -18.89
N GLN A 196 -13.74 -3.60 -17.87
CA GLN A 196 -12.67 -2.77 -17.34
C GLN A 196 -11.47 -3.65 -17.08
N VAL A 197 -10.34 -3.30 -17.69
CA VAL A 197 -9.08 -4.03 -17.59
C VAL A 197 -8.00 -3.08 -17.09
N SER A 198 -7.24 -3.50 -16.10
CA SER A 198 -6.11 -2.75 -15.57
C SER A 198 -4.93 -3.70 -15.37
N THR A 199 -3.79 -3.34 -15.95
CA THR A 199 -2.51 -4.01 -15.72
C THR A 199 -1.60 -3.01 -15.04
N ARG A 200 -1.05 -3.37 -13.87
CA ARG A 200 -0.06 -2.57 -13.15
C ARG A 200 1.21 -3.38 -12.99
N THR A 201 2.33 -2.78 -13.31
CA THR A 201 3.65 -3.39 -13.13
C THR A 201 4.52 -2.45 -12.32
N VAL A 202 5.22 -2.97 -11.32
CA VAL A 202 6.28 -2.28 -10.59
C VAL A 202 7.54 -3.10 -10.74
N TYR A 203 8.62 -2.42 -11.08
CA TYR A 203 9.98 -2.93 -10.99
C TYR A 203 10.77 -2.03 -10.04
N GLN A 204 11.41 -2.63 -9.06
CA GLN A 204 12.25 -1.90 -8.10
C GLN A 204 13.54 -2.65 -7.91
N SER A 205 14.67 -1.96 -8.02
CA SER A 205 15.98 -2.54 -7.75
C SER A 205 16.91 -1.53 -7.09
N SER A 206 17.82 -2.02 -6.28
CA SER A 206 18.88 -1.22 -5.69
C SER A 206 20.04 -2.10 -5.26
N ALA A 207 21.26 -1.59 -5.42
CA ALA A 207 22.43 -2.22 -4.80
C ALA A 207 22.49 -1.94 -3.29
N ASN A 208 21.85 -0.87 -2.83
CA ASN A 208 21.76 -0.47 -1.42
C ASN A 208 23.11 -0.51 -0.67
N ASP A 209 24.21 -0.21 -1.40
CA ASP A 209 25.61 -0.33 -0.96
C ASP A 209 26.14 0.96 -0.33
N TYR A 210 25.33 1.61 0.50
CA TYR A 210 25.71 2.87 1.17
C TYR A 210 26.91 2.68 2.10
N LYS A 211 27.67 3.75 2.27
CA LYS A 211 28.77 3.78 3.24
C LYS A 211 28.24 4.22 4.61
N TYR A 212 28.69 3.54 5.64
CA TYR A 212 28.38 3.89 7.01
C TYR A 212 29.62 3.78 7.90
N ARG A 213 29.62 4.51 9.01
CA ARG A 213 30.66 4.41 10.02
C ARG A 213 30.27 3.31 10.99
N ASN A 214 31.02 2.18 11.00
CA ASN A 214 30.75 1.08 11.87
C ASN A 214 31.19 1.43 13.31
N ARG A 215 30.23 1.72 14.19
CA ARG A 215 30.50 2.10 15.58
C ARG A 215 30.65 0.90 16.50
N ASP A 216 30.33 -0.30 16.04
CA ASP A 216 30.46 -1.54 16.79
C ASP A 216 31.87 -2.15 16.62
N LYS A 217 32.58 -1.72 15.57
CA LYS A 217 33.94 -2.14 15.26
C LYS A 217 34.91 -0.99 15.55
N LYS A 218 35.82 -1.22 16.50
CA LYS A 218 36.88 -0.27 16.83
C LYS A 218 38.21 -0.83 16.37
N GLU A 219 38.91 -0.09 15.51
CA GLU A 219 40.24 -0.46 15.02
C GLU A 219 41.29 0.40 15.71
N ASN A 220 42.38 -0.25 16.13
CA ASN A 220 43.51 0.45 16.77
C ASN A 220 44.47 0.96 15.72
N ILE A 221 45.05 2.12 16.03
CA ILE A 221 46.17 2.70 15.27
C ILE A 221 47.43 2.35 16.05
N TYR A 222 48.40 1.77 15.36
CA TYR A 222 49.69 1.38 15.93
C TYR A 222 50.79 2.29 15.40
N ASP A 223 51.78 2.56 16.24
CA ASP A 223 53.03 3.18 15.84
C ASP A 223 54.02 2.18 15.23
N ASP A 224 55.19 2.64 14.82
CA ASP A 224 56.24 1.80 14.27
C ASP A 224 56.78 0.75 15.25
N GLU A 225 56.54 0.96 16.55
CA GLU A 225 56.92 0.08 17.66
C GLU A 225 55.79 -0.86 18.11
N MET A 226 54.66 -0.89 17.35
CA MET A 226 53.48 -1.71 17.62
C MET A 226 52.73 -1.30 18.90
N ASN A 227 52.90 -0.11 19.43
CA ASN A 227 52.09 0.42 20.53
C ASN A 227 50.81 1.05 20.01
N ILE A 228 49.73 0.96 20.77
CA ILE A 228 48.44 1.55 20.41
C ILE A 228 48.52 3.06 20.70
N VAL A 229 48.56 3.86 19.65
CA VAL A 229 48.58 5.34 19.75
C VAL A 229 47.22 5.98 19.57
N GLY A 230 46.23 5.21 19.14
CA GLY A 230 44.86 5.72 18.94
C GLY A 230 43.91 4.63 18.50
N SER A 231 42.69 5.03 18.22
CA SER A 231 41.70 4.15 17.66
C SER A 231 40.67 4.93 16.85
N TYR A 232 40.07 4.28 15.86
CA TYR A 232 39.06 4.88 15.02
C TYR A 232 37.94 3.86 14.72
N TYR A 233 36.81 4.38 14.27
CA TYR A 233 35.70 3.57 13.76
C TYR A 233 35.79 3.51 12.23
N PRO A 234 35.93 2.34 11.61
CA PRO A 234 36.10 2.22 10.18
C PRO A 234 34.85 2.63 9.43
N THR A 235 35.04 3.14 8.22
CA THR A 235 33.96 3.37 7.28
C THR A 235 33.84 2.13 6.38
N GLU A 236 32.70 1.47 6.48
CA GLU A 236 32.40 0.26 5.73
C GLU A 236 31.30 0.52 4.71
N ARG A 237 31.11 -0.39 3.77
CA ARG A 237 29.95 -0.42 2.88
C ARG A 237 28.94 -1.42 3.39
N ASN A 238 27.65 -1.11 3.23
CA ASN A 238 26.61 -2.08 3.43
C ASN A 238 26.82 -3.24 2.44
N LYS A 239 26.90 -4.44 2.96
CA LYS A 239 27.02 -5.68 2.19
C LYS A 239 25.70 -6.43 2.31
N SER A 240 25.34 -7.18 1.29
CA SER A 240 24.14 -8.01 1.30
C SER A 240 22.84 -7.22 1.58
N GLY A 241 22.71 -6.08 0.92
CA GLY A 241 21.52 -5.25 1.01
C GLY A 241 20.84 -5.02 -0.34
N ALA A 242 21.34 -5.67 -1.39
CA ALA A 242 20.77 -5.55 -2.72
C ALA A 242 19.41 -6.22 -2.81
N PHE A 243 18.55 -5.68 -3.67
CA PHE A 243 17.25 -6.26 -3.94
C PHE A 243 16.80 -5.99 -5.38
N ASP A 244 15.92 -6.87 -5.84
CA ASP A 244 15.30 -6.84 -7.16
C ASP A 244 13.87 -7.39 -7.03
N ASP A 245 12.89 -6.51 -7.19
CA ASP A 245 11.48 -6.83 -7.00
C ASP A 245 10.69 -6.55 -8.27
N VAL A 246 9.89 -7.52 -8.71
CA VAL A 246 8.93 -7.38 -9.81
C VAL A 246 7.55 -7.72 -9.30
N HIS A 247 6.60 -6.81 -9.49
CA HIS A 247 5.20 -7.02 -9.19
C HIS A 247 4.36 -6.80 -10.44
N VAL A 248 3.43 -7.70 -10.71
CA VAL A 248 2.45 -7.56 -11.77
C VAL A 248 1.07 -7.81 -11.21
N LEU A 249 0.20 -6.81 -11.29
CA LEU A 249 -1.19 -6.90 -10.89
C LEU A 249 -2.07 -6.80 -12.14
N GLN A 250 -2.83 -7.85 -12.41
CA GLN A 250 -3.83 -7.89 -13.47
C GLN A 250 -5.22 -7.88 -12.87
N GLU A 251 -6.04 -6.96 -13.32
CA GLU A 251 -7.44 -6.81 -12.90
C GLU A 251 -8.33 -6.80 -14.12
N VAL A 252 -9.39 -7.59 -14.07
CA VAL A 252 -10.42 -7.64 -15.11
C VAL A 252 -11.78 -7.62 -14.45
N TYR A 253 -12.63 -6.69 -14.83
CA TYR A 253 -13.99 -6.57 -14.32
C TYR A 253 -14.99 -6.59 -15.45
N TYR A 254 -16.11 -7.26 -15.22
CA TYR A 254 -17.23 -7.33 -16.14
C TYR A 254 -18.53 -6.92 -15.44
N ASN A 255 -19.22 -5.95 -15.97
CA ASN A 255 -20.52 -5.45 -15.50
C ASN A 255 -21.65 -6.02 -16.37
N THR A 256 -22.62 -6.70 -15.78
CA THR A 256 -23.71 -7.35 -16.53
C THR A 256 -24.79 -6.39 -17.02
N GLY A 257 -24.77 -5.13 -16.61
CA GLY A 257 -25.83 -4.15 -16.90
C GLY A 257 -27.08 -4.32 -16.03
N LYS A 258 -27.13 -5.37 -15.19
CA LYS A 258 -28.21 -5.63 -14.21
C LYS A 258 -27.81 -5.29 -12.78
N GLY A 259 -26.66 -4.65 -12.58
CA GLY A 259 -26.10 -4.32 -11.27
C GLY A 259 -25.11 -5.35 -10.71
N ASP A 260 -24.95 -6.51 -11.37
CA ASP A 260 -23.94 -7.48 -10.97
C ASP A 260 -22.59 -7.15 -11.59
N ARG A 261 -21.52 -7.35 -10.82
CA ARG A 261 -20.15 -7.14 -11.24
C ARG A 261 -19.31 -8.37 -10.92
N PHE A 262 -18.63 -8.89 -11.92
CA PHE A 262 -17.65 -9.96 -11.77
C PHE A 262 -16.25 -9.36 -11.85
N GLY A 263 -15.35 -9.79 -10.96
CA GLY A 263 -13.96 -9.34 -10.94
C GLY A 263 -13.01 -10.52 -10.86
N LEU A 264 -11.94 -10.45 -11.64
CA LEU A 264 -10.80 -11.36 -11.56
C LEU A 264 -9.56 -10.51 -11.29
N ASN A 265 -8.90 -10.77 -10.16
CA ASN A 265 -7.67 -10.09 -9.76
C ASN A 265 -6.57 -11.13 -9.59
N ALA A 266 -5.44 -10.91 -10.23
CA ALA A 266 -4.26 -11.76 -10.11
C ALA A 266 -3.03 -10.88 -9.81
N TRP A 267 -2.33 -11.21 -8.73
CA TRP A 267 -1.12 -10.54 -8.33
C TRP A 267 0.05 -11.51 -8.34
N TYR A 268 1.02 -11.24 -9.20
CA TYR A 268 2.28 -11.96 -9.28
C TYR A 268 3.38 -11.14 -8.60
N ILE A 269 4.19 -11.81 -7.79
CA ILE A 269 5.33 -11.23 -7.10
C ILE A 269 6.54 -12.12 -7.35
N ASN A 270 7.62 -11.52 -7.80
CA ASN A 270 8.94 -12.12 -7.80
C ASN A 270 9.89 -11.16 -7.09
N SER A 271 10.48 -11.61 -6.00
CA SER A 271 11.33 -10.80 -5.15
C SER A 271 12.60 -11.56 -4.84
N ASN A 272 13.73 -10.93 -5.12
CA ASN A 272 15.05 -11.42 -4.78
C ASN A 272 15.73 -10.39 -3.89
N ARG A 273 16.02 -10.76 -2.64
CA ARG A 273 16.52 -9.82 -1.61
C ARG A 273 17.66 -10.44 -0.86
N GLU A 274 18.76 -9.73 -0.80
CA GLU A 274 19.84 -10.08 0.11
C GLU A 274 19.47 -9.63 1.54
N LEU A 275 19.85 -10.45 2.51
CA LEU A 275 19.66 -10.14 3.91
C LEU A 275 20.89 -9.38 4.43
N PRO A 276 20.73 -8.14 4.93
CA PRO A 276 21.85 -7.40 5.49
C PRO A 276 22.44 -8.16 6.69
N LEU A 277 23.75 -8.29 6.69
CA LEU A 277 24.48 -8.86 7.82
C LEU A 277 24.48 -7.90 9.01
N LEU A 278 24.60 -8.46 10.21
CA LEU A 278 24.82 -7.64 11.40
C LEU A 278 26.18 -6.93 11.29
N THR A 279 26.27 -5.73 11.85
CA THR A 279 27.51 -4.93 11.83
C THR A 279 28.69 -5.59 12.50
N THR A 280 28.43 -6.59 13.35
CA THR A 280 29.41 -7.43 14.04
C THR A 280 29.74 -8.71 13.31
N ASP A 281 29.03 -9.05 12.26
CA ASP A 281 29.26 -10.28 11.51
C ASP A 281 30.48 -10.14 10.58
N TYR A 282 31.46 -10.99 10.83
CA TYR A 282 32.69 -11.09 10.05
C TYR A 282 32.64 -12.19 8.97
N ALA A 283 31.55 -12.90 8.86
CA ALA A 283 31.41 -13.98 7.92
C ALA A 283 31.41 -13.43 6.49
N ASP A 284 32.57 -13.48 5.86
CA ASP A 284 32.68 -13.58 4.43
C ASP A 284 32.09 -14.95 4.07
N ASP A 285 31.10 -14.99 3.22
CA ASP A 285 30.77 -16.08 2.31
C ASP A 285 29.87 -17.25 2.71
N THR A 286 29.18 -17.33 3.78
CA THR A 286 28.37 -18.56 3.99
C THR A 286 27.01 -18.36 4.64
N GLN A 287 26.14 -17.57 4.05
CA GLN A 287 24.70 -17.75 4.27
C GLN A 287 23.96 -17.68 2.94
N PHE A 288 24.10 -18.77 2.18
CA PHE A 288 23.14 -19.14 1.16
C PHE A 288 22.22 -20.19 1.77
N GLU A 289 20.99 -19.81 2.06
CA GLU A 289 19.87 -20.73 2.19
C GLU A 289 18.78 -20.36 1.21
#